data_56b3f19da835afcb960247f85b49370d
#
_entry.id   56b3f19da835afcb960247f85b49370d
#
_cell.length_a   1.000
_cell.length_b   1.000
_cell.length_c   1.000
_cell.angle_alpha   90.00
_cell.angle_beta   90.00
_cell.angle_gamma   90.00
#
_symmetry.space_group_name_H-M   'P 1'
#
loop_
_entity.id
_entity.type
_entity.pdbx_description
1 polymer ?
#
loop_
_entity_poly.entity_id
_entity_poly.type
_entity_poly.pdbx_seq_one_letter_code
_entity_poly.pdbx_strand_id
1 'polypeptide(L)'
;MALIKDVDSITKDRKLKVRKRGEKFDHTSLLPDDEWYPKAVRPKIRPARWNWKDCHAKLQEIASSPIPGADRRFIILVNNDTDEMASTAPGALIGMTILNPGEGLKPHRHNSFALYHVLQGRGFDVMQDEDDAEPTKIEWEKGDTFLCPAWVYHQHVNDGDEQAIILTVQDFPLLAAQRSLLFEEPRGGDNIKLVSKKFVPHRDTAESFKLDI
;
A
#
# COMPACT_ATOMS: atom_id res chain seq x y z
N MET A 1 13.75 -28.63 -12.88
CA MET A 1 12.47 -28.89 -12.20
C MET A 1 12.80 -29.29 -10.77
N ALA A 2 12.81 -28.36 -9.83
CA ALA A 2 13.05 -28.65 -8.42
C ALA A 2 11.77 -29.30 -7.87
N LEU A 3 11.83 -30.59 -7.61
CA LEU A 3 10.80 -31.28 -6.85
C LEU A 3 10.77 -30.67 -5.43
N ILE A 4 9.59 -30.32 -4.95
CA ILE A 4 9.37 -30.00 -3.54
C ILE A 4 9.80 -31.24 -2.74
N LYS A 5 11.00 -31.19 -2.17
CA LYS A 5 11.64 -32.34 -1.52
C LYS A 5 11.08 -32.59 -0.10
N ASP A 6 10.28 -31.67 0.43
CA ASP A 6 9.83 -31.79 1.81
C ASP A 6 8.39 -31.26 1.98
N VAL A 7 7.42 -32.07 1.55
CA VAL A 7 6.00 -31.82 1.82
C VAL A 7 5.70 -31.87 3.32
N ASP A 8 6.52 -32.62 4.08
CA ASP A 8 6.34 -32.79 5.54
C ASP A 8 6.61 -31.49 6.30
N SER A 9 7.51 -30.62 5.79
CA SER A 9 7.74 -29.31 6.39
C SER A 9 6.54 -28.37 6.28
N ILE A 10 5.74 -28.52 5.21
CA ILE A 10 4.54 -27.69 4.98
C ILE A 10 3.35 -28.22 5.78
N THR A 11 3.36 -29.51 6.13
CA THR A 11 2.21 -30.21 6.73
C THR A 11 2.38 -30.60 8.19
N LYS A 12 3.56 -30.33 8.79
CA LYS A 12 4.00 -30.84 10.08
C LYS A 12 2.99 -30.68 11.25
N ASP A 13 2.08 -29.71 11.14
CA ASP A 13 1.04 -29.45 12.14
C ASP A 13 -0.36 -29.22 11.54
N ARG A 14 -0.57 -29.59 10.28
CA ARG A 14 -1.84 -29.35 9.60
C ARG A 14 -2.38 -30.63 8.98
N LYS A 15 -3.66 -30.94 9.25
CA LYS A 15 -4.35 -32.01 8.54
C LYS A 15 -4.40 -31.69 7.04
N LEU A 16 -3.68 -32.48 6.23
CA LEU A 16 -3.70 -32.35 4.78
C LEU A 16 -5.10 -32.70 4.27
N LYS A 17 -5.75 -31.75 3.58
CA LYS A 17 -7.00 -32.00 2.88
C LYS A 17 -6.70 -32.59 1.50
N VAL A 18 -6.80 -33.90 1.38
CA VAL A 18 -6.57 -34.61 0.12
C VAL A 18 -7.84 -34.56 -0.74
N ARG A 19 -7.69 -34.13 -2.00
CA ARG A 19 -8.73 -34.23 -3.03
C ARG A 19 -8.44 -35.43 -3.93
N LYS A 20 -9.44 -36.26 -4.18
CA LYS A 20 -9.29 -37.44 -5.01
C LYS A 20 -9.31 -37.07 -6.50
N ARG A 21 -8.64 -37.89 -7.33
CA ARG A 21 -8.68 -37.71 -8.78
C ARG A 21 -10.13 -37.85 -9.26
N GLY A 22 -10.59 -36.88 -10.07
CA GLY A 22 -11.97 -36.82 -10.57
C GLY A 22 -12.99 -36.18 -9.63
N GLU A 23 -12.61 -35.83 -8.42
CA GLU A 23 -13.46 -35.06 -7.51
C GLU A 23 -13.67 -33.64 -8.07
N LYS A 24 -14.93 -33.23 -8.23
CA LYS A 24 -15.27 -31.87 -8.67
C LYS A 24 -15.18 -30.89 -7.52
N PHE A 25 -14.72 -29.69 -7.82
CA PHE A 25 -14.79 -28.56 -6.91
C PHE A 25 -16.12 -27.83 -7.12
N ASP A 26 -16.84 -27.54 -6.04
CA ASP A 26 -18.14 -26.87 -6.04
C ASP A 26 -18.08 -25.41 -6.51
N HIS A 27 -16.89 -24.81 -6.47
CA HIS A 27 -16.63 -23.42 -6.88
C HIS A 27 -16.00 -23.27 -8.27
N THR A 28 -16.02 -24.34 -9.10
CA THR A 28 -15.48 -24.31 -10.47
C THR A 28 -16.56 -24.54 -11.51
N SER A 29 -16.43 -23.88 -12.64
CA SER A 29 -17.31 -24.05 -13.80
C SER A 29 -16.52 -23.96 -15.09
N LEU A 30 -17.10 -24.49 -16.16
CA LEU A 30 -16.60 -24.35 -17.52
C LEU A 30 -17.59 -23.44 -18.26
N LEU A 31 -17.07 -22.43 -18.93
CA LEU A 31 -17.86 -21.53 -19.77
C LEU A 31 -17.31 -21.54 -21.19
N PRO A 32 -18.17 -21.61 -22.22
CA PRO A 32 -17.77 -21.24 -23.56
C PRO A 32 -17.24 -19.81 -23.64
N ASP A 33 -16.40 -19.51 -24.60
CA ASP A 33 -15.75 -18.21 -24.71
C ASP A 33 -16.76 -17.08 -24.99
N ASP A 34 -17.78 -17.33 -25.78
CA ASP A 34 -18.86 -16.37 -26.05
C ASP A 34 -19.69 -16.03 -24.81
N GLU A 35 -19.83 -16.95 -23.85
CA GLU A 35 -20.44 -16.68 -22.54
C GLU A 35 -19.45 -15.99 -21.56
N TRP A 36 -18.15 -16.25 -21.74
CA TRP A 36 -17.10 -15.71 -20.89
C TRP A 36 -16.82 -14.23 -21.17
N TYR A 37 -16.70 -13.83 -22.44
CA TYR A 37 -16.37 -12.44 -22.80
C TYR A 37 -17.29 -11.40 -22.15
N PRO A 38 -18.63 -11.54 -22.17
CA PRO A 38 -19.51 -10.59 -21.49
C PRO A 38 -19.29 -10.50 -19.97
N LYS A 39 -18.83 -11.59 -19.34
CA LYS A 39 -18.54 -11.65 -17.89
C LYS A 39 -17.14 -11.14 -17.56
N ALA A 40 -16.18 -11.32 -18.46
CA ALA A 40 -14.81 -10.84 -18.29
C ALA A 40 -14.67 -9.33 -18.44
N VAL A 41 -15.57 -8.70 -19.19
CA VAL A 41 -15.54 -7.29 -19.51
C VAL A 41 -16.25 -6.48 -18.42
N ARG A 42 -15.85 -6.42 -17.36
CA ARG A 42 -16.21 -5.52 -16.43
C ARG A 42 -16.57 -5.55 -15.21
N PRO A 43 -16.39 -4.96 -14.06
CA PRO A 43 -17.57 -4.30 -13.51
C PRO A 43 -17.82 -2.91 -14.12
N LYS A 44 -19.06 -2.46 -14.08
CA LYS A 44 -19.39 -1.07 -14.43
C LYS A 44 -18.92 -0.17 -13.28
N ILE A 45 -17.93 0.64 -13.55
CA ILE A 45 -17.44 1.64 -12.61
C ILE A 45 -18.06 2.98 -12.98
N ARG A 46 -18.81 3.58 -12.07
CA ARG A 46 -19.41 4.90 -12.26
C ARG A 46 -18.37 6.00 -12.07
N PRO A 47 -18.49 7.12 -12.80
CA PRO A 47 -17.72 8.32 -12.50
C PRO A 47 -17.89 8.73 -11.03
N ALA A 48 -16.77 9.05 -10.38
CA ALA A 48 -16.75 9.43 -8.99
C ALA A 48 -16.00 10.75 -8.78
N ARG A 49 -16.38 11.49 -7.75
CA ARG A 49 -15.74 12.73 -7.33
C ARG A 49 -15.68 12.78 -5.82
N TRP A 50 -14.52 13.06 -5.29
CA TRP A 50 -14.31 13.36 -3.87
C TRP A 50 -14.11 14.88 -3.71
N ASN A 51 -14.94 15.53 -2.91
CA ASN A 51 -14.84 16.97 -2.70
C ASN A 51 -13.62 17.26 -1.82
N TRP A 52 -12.84 18.27 -2.21
CA TRP A 52 -11.68 18.69 -1.41
C TRP A 52 -12.04 19.02 0.05
N LYS A 53 -13.15 19.71 0.26
CA LYS A 53 -13.63 20.05 1.61
C LYS A 53 -13.78 18.82 2.50
N ASP A 54 -14.34 17.74 1.96
CA ASP A 54 -14.60 16.50 2.71
C ASP A 54 -13.28 15.74 2.96
N CYS A 55 -12.42 15.67 1.95
CA CYS A 55 -11.08 15.07 2.08
C CYS A 55 -10.26 15.83 3.12
N HIS A 56 -10.22 17.16 3.05
CA HIS A 56 -9.47 17.99 3.97
C HIS A 56 -10.00 17.86 5.40
N ALA A 57 -11.32 17.86 5.60
CA ALA A 57 -11.93 17.66 6.92
C ALA A 57 -11.50 16.31 7.52
N LYS A 58 -11.49 15.23 6.71
CA LYS A 58 -11.05 13.92 7.18
C LYS A 58 -9.55 13.86 7.47
N LEU A 59 -8.74 14.53 6.67
CA LEU A 59 -7.30 14.68 6.94
C LEU A 59 -7.06 15.42 8.26
N GLN A 60 -7.76 16.51 8.54
CA GLN A 60 -7.64 17.24 9.81
C GLN A 60 -8.09 16.39 11.02
N GLU A 61 -9.15 15.60 10.86
CA GLU A 61 -9.60 14.67 11.90
C GLU A 61 -8.49 13.67 12.27
N ILE A 62 -7.86 13.04 11.27
CA ILE A 62 -6.78 12.07 11.54
C ILE A 62 -5.48 12.74 11.98
N ALA A 63 -5.21 13.98 11.55
CA ALA A 63 -4.04 14.75 11.98
C ALA A 63 -4.12 15.14 13.46
N SER A 64 -5.33 15.37 13.97
CA SER A 64 -5.57 15.69 15.39
C SER A 64 -5.64 14.46 16.31
N SER A 65 -5.60 13.25 15.74
CA SER A 65 -5.66 12.03 16.53
C SER A 65 -4.46 11.94 17.49
N PRO A 66 -4.68 11.59 18.77
CA PRO A 66 -3.61 11.40 19.75
C PRO A 66 -2.80 10.12 19.50
N ILE A 67 -3.19 9.29 18.52
CA ILE A 67 -2.45 8.08 18.17
C ILE A 67 -1.11 8.52 17.59
N PRO A 68 0.01 8.19 18.20
CA PRO A 68 1.32 8.61 17.71
C PRO A 68 1.67 7.93 16.39
N GLY A 69 2.37 8.64 15.55
CA GLY A 69 2.91 8.15 14.29
C GLY A 69 2.14 8.65 13.07
N ALA A 70 2.88 9.28 12.19
CA ALA A 70 2.39 9.79 10.92
C ALA A 70 1.93 8.66 9.96
N ASP A 71 2.39 7.43 10.19
CA ASP A 71 2.07 6.24 9.37
C ASP A 71 0.57 5.93 9.25
N ARG A 72 -0.25 6.65 10.01
CA ARG A 72 -1.70 6.44 10.00
C ARG A 72 -2.52 7.58 9.49
N ARG A 73 -1.84 8.62 9.07
CA ARG A 73 -2.49 9.84 8.61
C ARG A 73 -2.69 9.80 7.11
N PHE A 74 -3.24 8.67 6.66
CA PHE A 74 -3.52 8.40 5.26
C PHE A 74 -5.01 8.11 5.07
N ILE A 75 -5.64 8.80 4.12
CA ILE A 75 -6.98 8.49 3.65
C ILE A 75 -6.93 7.92 2.24
N ILE A 76 -7.83 7.01 1.92
CA ILE A 76 -7.97 6.44 0.57
C ILE A 76 -9.27 6.94 -0.03
N LEU A 77 -9.22 7.37 -1.30
CA LEU A 77 -10.37 7.76 -2.08
C LEU A 77 -11.05 6.52 -2.66
N VAL A 78 -11.99 5.96 -1.94
CA VAL A 78 -12.66 4.70 -2.32
C VAL A 78 -13.85 4.96 -3.23
N ASN A 79 -13.90 4.29 -4.37
CA ASN A 79 -15.08 4.14 -5.20
C ASN A 79 -15.77 2.82 -4.83
N ASN A 80 -16.96 2.88 -4.27
CA ASN A 80 -17.68 1.70 -3.81
C ASN A 80 -18.05 0.71 -4.92
N ASP A 81 -17.97 1.12 -6.19
CA ASP A 81 -18.15 0.22 -7.33
C ASP A 81 -16.94 -0.71 -7.56
N THR A 82 -15.82 -0.50 -6.85
CA THR A 82 -14.65 -1.41 -6.87
C THR A 82 -14.79 -2.59 -5.91
N ASP A 83 -15.91 -2.65 -5.17
CA ASP A 83 -16.32 -3.74 -4.30
C ASP A 83 -15.22 -4.17 -3.31
N GLU A 84 -14.89 -5.45 -3.22
CA GLU A 84 -13.92 -5.98 -2.25
C GLU A 84 -12.52 -5.34 -2.33
N MET A 85 -12.16 -4.74 -3.46
CA MET A 85 -10.85 -4.08 -3.60
C MET A 85 -10.74 -2.77 -2.81
N ALA A 86 -11.87 -2.13 -2.44
CA ALA A 86 -11.91 -0.87 -1.71
C ALA A 86 -10.91 0.17 -2.27
N SER A 87 -10.88 0.31 -3.60
CA SER A 87 -9.92 1.12 -4.33
C SER A 87 -10.56 2.32 -5.03
N THR A 88 -9.77 3.21 -5.59
CA THR A 88 -10.27 4.36 -6.37
C THR A 88 -10.79 3.93 -7.72
N ALA A 89 -10.07 3.01 -8.35
CA ALA A 89 -10.41 2.37 -9.62
C ALA A 89 -9.81 0.96 -9.65
N PRO A 90 -10.27 0.07 -10.54
CA PRO A 90 -9.64 -1.23 -10.71
C PRO A 90 -8.14 -1.09 -10.97
N GLY A 91 -7.34 -1.65 -10.09
CA GLY A 91 -5.87 -1.61 -10.18
C GLY A 91 -5.20 -0.31 -9.72
N ALA A 92 -5.96 0.71 -9.31
CA ALA A 92 -5.39 1.98 -8.85
C ALA A 92 -5.96 2.43 -7.48
N LEU A 93 -5.07 2.84 -6.61
CA LEU A 93 -5.36 3.50 -5.35
C LEU A 93 -4.91 4.96 -5.45
N ILE A 94 -5.79 5.88 -5.10
CA ILE A 94 -5.43 7.27 -4.85
C ILE A 94 -5.75 7.57 -3.39
N GLY A 95 -4.77 8.13 -2.70
CA GLY A 95 -4.92 8.51 -1.30
C GLY A 95 -4.24 9.83 -1.00
N MET A 96 -4.36 10.28 0.22
CA MET A 96 -3.69 11.49 0.69
C MET A 96 -3.11 11.24 2.08
N THR A 97 -1.85 11.61 2.25
CA THR A 97 -1.16 11.65 3.55
C THR A 97 -1.17 13.07 4.07
N ILE A 98 -1.31 13.22 5.39
CA ILE A 98 -1.08 14.50 6.07
C ILE A 98 0.00 14.31 7.14
N LEU A 99 0.99 15.21 7.16
CA LEU A 99 2.07 15.23 8.14
C LEU A 99 2.04 16.58 8.86
N ASN A 100 2.02 16.55 10.18
CA ASN A 100 2.20 17.78 10.98
C ASN A 100 3.67 18.24 10.89
N PRO A 101 3.97 19.51 11.24
CA PRO A 101 5.34 19.99 11.29
C PRO A 101 6.25 19.07 12.13
N GLY A 102 7.39 18.69 11.57
CA GLY A 102 8.38 17.81 12.19
C GLY A 102 8.00 16.33 12.24
N GLU A 103 6.90 15.93 11.60
CA GLU A 103 6.52 14.51 11.50
C GLU A 103 7.10 13.84 10.26
N GLY A 104 7.36 12.55 10.39
CA GLY A 104 7.74 11.70 9.28
C GLY A 104 7.13 10.31 9.39
N LEU A 105 7.00 9.63 8.24
CA LEU A 105 6.68 8.22 8.19
C LEU A 105 7.90 7.39 8.57
N LYS A 106 7.67 6.17 9.04
CA LYS A 106 8.77 5.21 9.21
C LYS A 106 9.27 4.74 7.85
N PRO A 107 10.59 4.51 7.72
CA PRO A 107 11.13 3.90 6.52
C PRO A 107 10.42 2.57 6.24
N HIS A 108 10.00 2.37 4.99
CA HIS A 108 9.38 1.13 4.55
C HIS A 108 9.55 0.98 3.04
N ARG A 109 9.29 -0.22 2.54
CA ARG A 109 9.18 -0.48 1.10
C ARG A 109 8.03 -1.41 0.78
N HIS A 110 7.53 -1.31 -0.42
CA HIS A 110 6.53 -2.20 -0.98
C HIS A 110 6.77 -2.39 -2.48
N ASN A 111 6.26 -3.48 -3.04
CA ASN A 111 6.46 -3.77 -4.46
C ASN A 111 5.45 -3.08 -5.38
N SER A 112 4.59 -2.19 -4.87
CA SER A 112 3.88 -1.23 -5.69
C SER A 112 4.75 0.00 -5.94
N PHE A 113 4.62 0.63 -7.11
CA PHE A 113 5.15 1.97 -7.29
C PHE A 113 4.28 2.99 -6.54
N ALA A 114 4.83 4.15 -6.25
CA ALA A 114 4.08 5.28 -5.71
C ALA A 114 4.46 6.57 -6.42
N LEU A 115 3.48 7.22 -7.04
CA LEU A 115 3.60 8.56 -7.57
C LEU A 115 3.00 9.54 -6.57
N TYR A 116 3.76 10.54 -6.20
CA TYR A 116 3.39 11.57 -5.23
C TYR A 116 3.22 12.92 -5.88
N HIS A 117 2.23 13.68 -5.40
CA HIS A 117 2.04 15.09 -5.77
C HIS A 117 1.77 15.90 -4.50
N VAL A 118 2.57 16.93 -4.27
CA VAL A 118 2.50 17.76 -3.07
C VAL A 118 1.41 18.81 -3.22
N LEU A 119 0.33 18.66 -2.44
CA LEU A 119 -0.81 19.58 -2.43
C LEU A 119 -0.58 20.79 -1.52
N GLN A 120 0.20 20.61 -0.44
CA GLN A 120 0.47 21.62 0.58
C GLN A 120 1.77 21.31 1.31
N GLY A 121 2.46 22.36 1.78
CA GLY A 121 3.64 22.25 2.60
C GLY A 121 4.91 21.93 1.81
N ARG A 122 5.95 21.55 2.55
CA ARG A 122 7.27 21.19 2.06
C ARG A 122 7.90 20.11 2.93
N GLY A 123 8.93 19.47 2.41
CA GLY A 123 9.66 18.46 3.15
C GLY A 123 10.67 17.74 2.28
N PHE A 124 10.97 16.51 2.64
CA PHE A 124 11.85 15.68 1.85
C PHE A 124 11.51 14.20 2.00
N ASP A 125 11.91 13.42 1.01
CA ASP A 125 11.96 11.98 1.06
C ASP A 125 13.40 11.50 1.17
N VAL A 126 13.59 10.40 1.89
CA VAL A 126 14.84 9.63 1.84
C VAL A 126 14.50 8.32 1.13
N MET A 127 15.21 8.04 0.04
CA MET A 127 15.02 6.85 -0.80
C MET A 127 16.32 6.08 -0.96
N GLN A 128 16.24 4.74 -0.91
CA GLN A 128 17.40 3.87 -1.11
C GLN A 128 16.97 2.57 -1.79
N ASP A 129 17.56 2.28 -2.96
CA ASP A 129 17.47 0.97 -3.60
C ASP A 129 18.49 -0.01 -2.99
N GLU A 130 18.32 -1.30 -3.21
CA GLU A 130 19.23 -2.36 -2.71
C GLU A 130 20.65 -2.19 -3.25
N ASP A 131 20.78 -1.69 -4.49
CA ASP A 131 22.08 -1.49 -5.16
C ASP A 131 22.72 -0.13 -4.83
N ASP A 132 22.02 0.75 -4.11
CA ASP A 132 22.55 2.07 -3.76
C ASP A 132 23.52 1.99 -2.57
N ALA A 133 24.71 2.55 -2.73
CA ALA A 133 25.69 2.64 -1.66
C ALA A 133 25.24 3.57 -0.52
N GLU A 134 24.48 4.63 -0.86
CA GLU A 134 23.97 5.64 0.07
C GLU A 134 22.56 6.04 -0.32
N PRO A 135 21.71 6.45 0.66
CA PRO A 135 20.37 6.93 0.39
C PRO A 135 20.39 8.28 -0.33
N THR A 136 19.38 8.51 -1.16
CA THR A 136 19.15 9.78 -1.85
C THR A 136 18.10 10.59 -1.09
N LYS A 137 18.41 11.85 -0.77
CA LYS A 137 17.45 12.83 -0.24
C LYS A 137 16.83 13.59 -1.41
N ILE A 138 15.49 13.59 -1.50
CA ILE A 138 14.70 14.33 -2.48
C ILE A 138 13.87 15.36 -1.73
N GLU A 139 14.23 16.65 -1.85
CA GLU A 139 13.44 17.73 -1.30
C GLU A 139 12.25 18.03 -2.19
N TRP A 140 11.12 18.38 -1.60
CA TRP A 140 9.89 18.69 -2.32
C TRP A 140 9.12 19.83 -1.65
N GLU A 141 8.37 20.58 -2.46
CA GLU A 141 7.46 21.61 -2.01
C GLU A 141 6.12 21.55 -2.76
N LYS A 142 5.17 22.37 -2.36
CA LYS A 142 3.85 22.42 -2.98
C LYS A 142 3.92 22.58 -4.50
N GLY A 143 3.26 21.68 -5.22
CA GLY A 143 3.20 21.60 -6.68
C GLY A 143 4.16 20.59 -7.29
N ASP A 144 5.14 20.10 -6.54
CA ASP A 144 6.07 19.08 -7.02
C ASP A 144 5.41 17.73 -7.19
N THR A 145 5.96 16.95 -8.12
CA THR A 145 5.57 15.56 -8.35
C THR A 145 6.82 14.69 -8.42
N PHE A 146 6.84 13.59 -7.69
CA PHE A 146 7.97 12.68 -7.66
C PHE A 146 7.52 11.22 -7.59
N LEU A 147 8.41 10.32 -7.97
CA LEU A 147 8.16 8.88 -8.05
C LEU A 147 9.02 8.14 -7.03
N CYS A 148 8.40 7.23 -6.29
CA CYS A 148 9.10 6.15 -5.61
C CYS A 148 8.90 4.87 -6.43
N PRO A 149 9.97 4.30 -7.04
CA PRO A 149 9.88 3.03 -7.74
C PRO A 149 9.47 1.89 -6.83
N ALA A 150 8.97 0.81 -7.42
CA ALA A 150 8.65 -0.41 -6.68
C ALA A 150 9.88 -0.94 -5.95
N TRP A 151 9.68 -1.37 -4.71
CA TRP A 151 10.68 -2.00 -3.84
C TRP A 151 11.82 -1.10 -3.33
N VAL A 152 11.79 0.20 -3.60
CA VAL A 152 12.72 1.18 -3.04
C VAL A 152 12.30 1.53 -1.61
N TYR A 153 13.22 1.47 -0.65
CA TYR A 153 12.99 2.01 0.69
C TYR A 153 12.73 3.50 0.61
N HIS A 154 11.70 3.96 1.30
CA HIS A 154 11.36 5.37 1.30
C HIS A 154 10.75 5.81 2.63
N GLN A 155 10.87 7.11 2.89
CA GLN A 155 10.38 7.78 4.07
C GLN A 155 10.03 9.22 3.70
N HIS A 156 8.82 9.67 4.05
CA HIS A 156 8.41 11.06 3.90
C HIS A 156 8.65 11.82 5.20
N VAL A 157 9.18 13.03 5.13
CA VAL A 157 9.41 13.91 6.28
C VAL A 157 8.89 15.31 5.97
N ASN A 158 8.09 15.88 6.87
CA ASN A 158 7.70 17.27 6.83
C ASN A 158 8.70 18.09 7.68
N ASP A 159 9.61 18.82 7.04
CA ASP A 159 10.55 19.72 7.71
C ASP A 159 10.09 21.19 7.69
N GLY A 160 8.86 21.42 7.22
CA GLY A 160 8.24 22.74 7.20
C GLY A 160 7.59 23.11 8.53
N ASP A 161 7.05 24.30 8.55
CA ASP A 161 6.36 24.94 9.68
C ASP A 161 4.82 24.85 9.56
N GLU A 162 4.32 24.34 8.44
CA GLU A 162 2.92 24.04 8.23
C GLU A 162 2.70 22.54 7.96
N GLN A 163 1.44 22.11 7.99
CA GLN A 163 1.07 20.74 7.60
C GLN A 163 1.41 20.49 6.14
N ALA A 164 2.04 19.35 5.85
CA ALA A 164 2.23 18.86 4.50
C ALA A 164 1.10 17.88 4.11
N ILE A 165 0.56 18.02 2.90
CA ILE A 165 -0.44 17.13 2.33
C ILE A 165 0.08 16.62 1.00
N ILE A 166 0.21 15.31 0.89
CA ILE A 166 0.75 14.63 -0.29
C ILE A 166 -0.33 13.69 -0.86
N LEU A 167 -0.69 13.88 -2.11
CA LEU A 167 -1.52 12.94 -2.85
C LEU A 167 -0.64 11.81 -3.37
N THR A 168 -1.12 10.59 -3.24
CA THR A 168 -0.40 9.37 -3.64
C THR A 168 -1.23 8.58 -4.65
N VAL A 169 -0.60 8.08 -5.70
CA VAL A 169 -1.18 7.14 -6.67
C VAL A 169 -0.34 5.86 -6.68
N GLN A 170 -1.00 4.71 -6.51
CA GLN A 170 -0.34 3.40 -6.41
C GLN A 170 -1.14 2.32 -7.16
N ASP A 171 -0.45 1.27 -7.62
CA ASP A 171 -1.05 0.05 -8.18
C ASP A 171 -1.34 -1.03 -7.11
N PHE A 172 -1.37 -0.66 -5.86
CA PHE A 172 -1.61 -1.50 -4.68
C PHE A 172 -2.78 -2.49 -4.87
N PRO A 173 -3.97 -2.05 -5.35
CA PRO A 173 -5.11 -2.95 -5.50
C PRO A 173 -4.89 -4.05 -6.52
N LEU A 174 -4.14 -3.76 -7.58
CA LEU A 174 -3.80 -4.76 -8.60
C LEU A 174 -2.94 -5.88 -8.01
N LEU A 175 -1.88 -5.51 -7.30
CA LEU A 175 -0.99 -6.46 -6.65
C LEU A 175 -1.69 -7.24 -5.53
N ALA A 176 -2.58 -6.58 -4.79
CA ALA A 176 -3.38 -7.22 -3.75
C ALA A 176 -4.35 -8.27 -4.36
N ALA A 177 -5.03 -7.93 -5.47
CA ALA A 177 -5.91 -8.85 -6.18
C ALA A 177 -5.15 -10.07 -6.72
N GLN A 178 -3.92 -9.89 -7.18
CA GLN A 178 -3.01 -10.95 -7.60
C GLN A 178 -2.38 -11.73 -6.43
N ARG A 179 -2.62 -11.30 -5.18
CA ARG A 179 -1.99 -11.85 -3.96
C ARG A 179 -0.46 -11.80 -4.00
N SER A 180 0.09 -10.79 -4.64
CA SER A 180 1.52 -10.55 -4.81
C SER A 180 2.02 -9.27 -4.12
N LEU A 181 1.15 -8.57 -3.39
CA LEU A 181 1.52 -7.35 -2.68
C LEU A 181 2.40 -7.67 -1.48
N LEU A 182 3.64 -7.18 -1.52
CA LEU A 182 4.63 -7.33 -0.45
C LEU A 182 4.87 -5.99 0.24
N PHE A 183 5.15 -6.05 1.53
CA PHE A 183 5.49 -4.90 2.36
C PHE A 183 6.60 -5.28 3.33
N GLU A 184 7.55 -4.36 3.53
CA GLU A 184 8.67 -4.55 4.45
C GLU A 184 8.95 -3.26 5.23
N GLU A 185 9.22 -3.42 6.53
CA GLU A 185 9.72 -2.39 7.43
C GLU A 185 11.12 -2.81 7.92
N PRO A 186 12.11 -1.88 8.01
CA PRO A 186 13.46 -2.23 8.41
C PRO A 186 13.53 -2.54 9.92
N ARG A 187 13.30 -3.77 10.29
CA ARG A 187 13.55 -4.30 11.64
C ARG A 187 14.10 -5.69 11.54
N GLY A 188 15.37 -5.87 11.88
CA GLY A 188 16.15 -7.11 11.94
C GLY A 188 15.36 -8.41 11.90
N GLY A 189 15.54 -9.21 10.86
CA GLY A 189 14.88 -10.48 10.61
C GLY A 189 14.03 -10.47 9.34
N ASP A 190 13.31 -11.57 9.08
CA ASP A 190 12.42 -11.73 7.92
C ASP A 190 11.20 -10.80 8.03
N ASN A 191 11.36 -9.56 7.60
CA ASN A 191 10.33 -8.51 7.71
C ASN A 191 9.44 -8.38 6.48
N ILE A 192 9.74 -9.11 5.41
CA ILE A 192 8.91 -9.11 4.20
C ILE A 192 7.62 -9.85 4.50
N LYS A 193 6.50 -9.17 4.33
CA LYS A 193 5.17 -9.73 4.58
C LYS A 193 4.30 -9.63 3.34
N LEU A 194 3.68 -10.76 2.98
CA LEU A 194 2.58 -10.73 2.03
C LEU A 194 1.39 -10.00 2.69
N VAL A 195 0.92 -8.93 2.06
CA VAL A 195 -0.26 -8.21 2.53
C VAL A 195 -1.50 -9.09 2.35
N SER A 196 -2.14 -9.42 3.44
CA SER A 196 -3.32 -10.29 3.49
C SER A 196 -4.33 -9.74 4.50
N LYS A 197 -5.51 -10.37 4.64
CA LYS A 197 -6.50 -9.99 5.68
C LYS A 197 -5.96 -10.06 7.11
N LYS A 198 -4.82 -10.74 7.33
CA LYS A 198 -4.12 -10.81 8.62
C LYS A 198 -2.95 -9.83 8.73
N PHE A 199 -2.65 -9.10 7.66
CA PHE A 199 -1.60 -8.11 7.69
C PHE A 199 -2.05 -6.91 8.55
N VAL A 200 -1.27 -6.63 9.57
CA VAL A 200 -1.41 -5.42 10.36
C VAL A 200 -0.08 -4.69 10.24
N PRO A 201 -0.02 -3.49 9.64
CA PRO A 201 1.18 -2.67 9.68
C PRO A 201 1.57 -2.46 11.15
N HIS A 202 2.86 -2.48 11.47
CA HIS A 202 3.33 -2.26 12.84
C HIS A 202 2.93 -0.87 13.31
N ARG A 203 1.80 -0.82 14.00
CA ARG A 203 1.17 0.42 14.45
C ARG A 203 1.52 0.78 15.88
N ASP A 204 2.23 -0.06 16.61
CA ASP A 204 2.23 -0.03 18.08
C ASP A 204 3.52 0.49 18.71
N THR A 205 4.48 0.97 17.97
CA THR A 205 5.65 1.57 18.57
C THR A 205 5.62 3.08 18.40
N ALA A 206 5.19 3.73 19.46
CA ALA A 206 5.30 5.17 19.70
C ALA A 206 6.74 5.67 19.84
N GLU A 207 7.70 5.00 19.29
CA GLU A 207 9.02 5.55 19.10
C GLU A 207 8.93 6.52 17.93
N SER A 208 8.72 7.79 18.28
CA SER A 208 9.01 8.90 17.38
C SER A 208 10.39 8.65 16.82
N PHE A 209 10.49 8.41 15.53
CA PHE A 209 11.76 8.42 14.82
C PHE A 209 12.27 9.87 14.92
N LYS A 210 13.13 10.16 15.87
CA LYS A 210 13.97 11.34 15.82
C LYS A 210 15.04 10.99 14.82
N LEU A 211 14.97 11.60 13.65
CA LEU A 211 16.12 11.69 12.77
C LEU A 211 17.19 12.46 13.54
N ASP A 212 18.25 11.80 13.93
CA ASP A 212 19.51 12.48 14.27
C ASP A 212 20.07 12.97 12.93
N ILE A 213 19.70 14.20 12.57
CA ILE A 213 20.26 14.94 11.43
C ILE A 213 21.41 15.77 11.96
#